data_1c14e7c79aecc1649531cc0f9fcbfb4b
#
_entry.id   1c14e7c79aecc1649531cc0f9fcbfb4b
#
_cell.length_a   1.000
_cell.length_b   1.000
_cell.length_c   1.000
_cell.angle_alpha   90.00
_cell.angle_beta   90.00
_cell.angle_gamma   90.00
#
_symmetry.space_group_name_H-M   'P 1'
#
loop_
_entity.id
_entity.type
_entity.pdbx_description
1 polymer ?
#
loop_
_entity_poly.entity_id
_entity_poly.type
_entity_poly.pdbx_seq_one_letter_code
_entity_poly.pdbx_strand_id
1 'polypeptide(L)'
;MLATPELGIRIGDSGITVENKQGTYSPANEAKIAAAKESFYFRGMQALDRLLTFLTDHPETYPEYVEHCKQVTDSSPCFIRDAREFQDTGLVNIEYSTVSFRMMLPTVRQLQERNVREMLKEDLYQRLLDAHTAGKGLTPKEKILLGHILRYLANKTAELYTSQTSREQRTINDTPEFTPIIRPIYQDQAATGNFFADQATYYAGKIQNFISENAEELGVTPTVTAINFNSKEKRIFTSIS
;
A
#
# COMPACT_ATOMS: atom_id res chain seq x y z
N MET A 1 15.57 -12.58 32.90
CA MET A 1 16.44 -12.55 31.69
C MET A 1 15.72 -13.16 30.52
N LEU A 2 15.58 -12.40 29.43
CA LEU A 2 15.02 -12.89 28.17
C LEU A 2 16.19 -13.24 27.21
N ALA A 3 16.20 -14.44 26.69
CA ALA A 3 17.18 -14.88 25.70
C ALA A 3 16.52 -15.02 24.33
N THR A 4 17.12 -14.48 23.30
CA THR A 4 16.72 -14.74 21.91
C THR A 4 17.57 -15.88 21.35
N PRO A 5 16.98 -17.04 20.98
CA PRO A 5 17.71 -18.23 20.53
C PRO A 5 18.56 -18.01 19.29
N GLU A 6 18.17 -17.06 18.45
CA GLU A 6 18.79 -16.83 17.15
C GLU A 6 20.10 -16.02 17.20
N LEU A 7 20.29 -15.22 18.26
CA LEU A 7 21.44 -14.29 18.34
C LEU A 7 22.30 -14.49 19.58
N GLY A 8 21.97 -15.44 20.46
CA GLY A 8 22.68 -15.62 21.73
C GLY A 8 22.72 -14.35 22.59
N ILE A 9 21.70 -13.50 22.47
CA ILE A 9 21.64 -12.20 23.14
C ILE A 9 20.74 -12.32 24.36
N ARG A 10 21.21 -11.82 25.51
CA ARG A 10 20.41 -11.70 26.74
C ARG A 10 20.21 -10.24 27.11
N ILE A 11 18.99 -9.92 27.55
CA ILE A 11 18.64 -8.64 28.12
C ILE A 11 18.42 -8.84 29.60
N GLY A 12 19.14 -8.12 30.42
CA GLY A 12 19.01 -8.13 31.89
C GLY A 12 19.23 -6.74 32.47
N ASP A 13 19.29 -6.64 33.81
CA ASP A 13 19.45 -5.36 34.52
C ASP A 13 20.75 -4.60 34.14
N SER A 14 21.74 -5.29 33.62
CA SER A 14 23.01 -4.73 33.15
C SER A 14 23.05 -4.39 31.65
N GLY A 15 21.90 -4.46 30.95
CA GLY A 15 21.80 -4.16 29.52
C GLY A 15 21.88 -5.41 28.63
N ILE A 16 22.29 -5.23 27.36
CA ILE A 16 22.38 -6.29 26.37
C ILE A 16 23.75 -6.96 26.42
N THR A 17 23.76 -8.27 26.61
CA THR A 17 24.99 -9.08 26.64
C THR A 17 24.96 -10.18 25.60
N VAL A 18 26.13 -10.64 25.16
CA VAL A 18 26.32 -11.72 24.19
C VAL A 18 27.10 -12.85 24.85
N GLU A 19 26.66 -14.06 24.64
CA GLU A 19 27.38 -15.25 25.04
C GLU A 19 28.57 -15.49 24.09
N ASN A 20 29.78 -15.61 24.63
CA ASN A 20 30.97 -15.99 23.88
C ASN A 20 31.13 -17.53 23.81
N LYS A 21 32.11 -18.01 23.00
CA LYS A 21 32.38 -19.45 22.83
C LYS A 21 32.74 -20.17 24.14
N GLN A 22 33.05 -19.45 25.22
CA GLN A 22 33.41 -19.98 26.54
C GLN A 22 32.26 -19.93 27.55
N GLY A 23 31.04 -19.56 27.10
CA GLY A 23 29.86 -19.43 27.97
C GLY A 23 29.89 -18.21 28.88
N THR A 24 30.82 -17.28 28.68
CA THR A 24 30.93 -16.06 29.46
C THR A 24 30.17 -14.93 28.76
N TYR A 25 29.41 -14.17 29.52
CA TYR A 25 28.65 -13.02 29.00
C TYR A 25 29.51 -11.76 28.99
N SER A 26 29.58 -11.09 27.86
CA SER A 26 30.25 -9.81 27.70
C SER A 26 29.28 -8.77 27.13
N PRO A 27 29.51 -7.46 27.33
CA PRO A 27 28.72 -6.43 26.66
C PRO A 27 28.71 -6.63 25.15
N ALA A 28 27.55 -6.49 24.54
CA ALA A 28 27.42 -6.58 23.09
C ALA A 28 28.05 -5.34 22.43
N ASN A 29 28.68 -5.52 21.27
CA ASN A 29 29.13 -4.40 20.46
C ASN A 29 27.91 -3.70 19.81
N GLU A 30 28.10 -2.47 19.33
CA GLU A 30 27.04 -1.64 18.74
C GLU A 30 26.27 -2.34 17.61
N ALA A 31 26.95 -3.06 16.72
CA ALA A 31 26.30 -3.79 15.64
C ALA A 31 25.35 -4.89 16.14
N LYS A 32 25.73 -5.62 17.19
CA LYS A 32 24.87 -6.64 17.81
C LYS A 32 23.72 -6.04 18.58
N ILE A 33 23.92 -4.88 19.21
CA ILE A 33 22.85 -4.12 19.87
C ILE A 33 21.84 -3.64 18.81
N ALA A 34 22.30 -3.10 17.68
CA ALA A 34 21.45 -2.67 16.59
C ALA A 34 20.63 -3.84 16.00
N ALA A 35 21.28 -4.98 15.71
CA ALA A 35 20.61 -6.17 15.21
C ALA A 35 19.56 -6.73 16.21
N ALA A 36 19.87 -6.67 17.52
CA ALA A 36 18.90 -7.07 18.54
C ALA A 36 17.68 -6.14 18.58
N LYS A 37 17.89 -4.82 18.56
CA LYS A 37 16.81 -3.82 18.51
C LYS A 37 15.93 -4.06 17.27
N GLU A 38 16.53 -4.24 16.11
CA GLU A 38 15.83 -4.54 14.87
C GLU A 38 14.98 -5.82 14.99
N SER A 39 15.57 -6.91 15.49
CA SER A 39 14.88 -8.20 15.69
C SER A 39 13.69 -8.06 16.65
N PHE A 40 13.84 -7.37 17.78
CA PHE A 40 12.74 -7.14 18.71
C PHE A 40 11.64 -6.27 18.11
N TYR A 41 12.02 -5.24 17.39
CA TYR A 41 11.07 -4.36 16.69
C TYR A 41 10.25 -5.14 15.67
N PHE A 42 10.89 -5.92 14.80
CA PHE A 42 10.19 -6.76 13.81
C PHE A 42 9.24 -7.76 14.47
N ARG A 43 9.67 -8.45 15.53
CA ARG A 43 8.80 -9.36 16.26
C ARG A 43 7.60 -8.66 16.90
N GLY A 44 7.83 -7.46 17.44
CA GLY A 44 6.75 -6.61 17.97
C GLY A 44 5.74 -6.24 16.89
N MET A 45 6.21 -5.81 15.73
CA MET A 45 5.35 -5.44 14.60
C MET A 45 4.58 -6.64 14.03
N GLN A 46 5.23 -7.82 13.93
CA GLN A 46 4.54 -9.04 13.54
C GLN A 46 3.48 -9.49 14.56
N ALA A 47 3.76 -9.33 15.85
CA ALA A 47 2.77 -9.63 16.90
C ALA A 47 1.58 -8.67 16.83
N LEU A 48 1.84 -7.38 16.58
CA LEU A 48 0.80 -6.38 16.37
C LEU A 48 -0.05 -6.72 15.15
N ASP A 49 0.57 -7.10 14.03
CA ASP A 49 -0.13 -7.46 12.81
C ASP A 49 -1.05 -8.67 13.03
N ARG A 50 -0.55 -9.72 13.69
CA ARG A 50 -1.35 -10.89 14.07
C ARG A 50 -2.52 -10.52 14.99
N LEU A 51 -2.30 -9.62 15.96
CA LEU A 51 -3.35 -9.13 16.84
C LEU A 51 -4.44 -8.39 16.06
N LEU A 52 -4.05 -7.47 15.17
CA LEU A 52 -5.00 -6.70 14.36
C LEU A 52 -5.79 -7.61 13.41
N THR A 53 -5.14 -8.60 12.80
CA THR A 53 -5.80 -9.61 11.96
C THR A 53 -6.80 -10.42 12.79
N PHE A 54 -6.38 -10.89 13.96
CA PHE A 54 -7.25 -11.64 14.88
C PHE A 54 -8.49 -10.85 15.30
N LEU A 55 -8.33 -9.57 15.64
CA LEU A 55 -9.44 -8.69 16.00
C LEU A 55 -10.41 -8.48 14.82
N THR A 56 -9.89 -8.39 13.61
CA THR A 56 -10.69 -8.23 12.40
C THR A 56 -11.46 -9.50 12.03
N ASP A 57 -10.85 -10.65 12.24
CA ASP A 57 -11.44 -11.96 11.91
C ASP A 57 -12.48 -12.46 12.94
N HIS A 58 -12.55 -11.80 14.12
CA HIS A 58 -13.47 -12.17 15.20
C HIS A 58 -14.39 -11.00 15.61
N PRO A 59 -15.17 -10.45 14.67
CA PRO A 59 -16.00 -9.27 14.92
C PRO A 59 -17.06 -9.47 16.00
N GLU A 60 -17.55 -10.69 16.14
CA GLU A 60 -18.55 -11.06 17.15
C GLU A 60 -18.00 -11.03 18.58
N THR A 61 -16.69 -11.27 18.74
CA THR A 61 -16.02 -11.27 20.05
C THR A 61 -15.56 -9.88 20.46
N TYR A 62 -15.23 -9.05 19.48
CA TYR A 62 -14.66 -7.70 19.68
C TYR A 62 -15.48 -6.60 18.97
N PRO A 63 -16.76 -6.43 19.28
CA PRO A 63 -17.65 -5.51 18.58
C PRO A 63 -17.22 -4.05 18.72
N GLU A 64 -16.62 -3.65 19.85
CA GLU A 64 -16.12 -2.27 20.05
C GLU A 64 -14.97 -1.93 19.09
N TYR A 65 -14.10 -2.89 18.80
CA TYR A 65 -13.04 -2.70 17.81
C TYR A 65 -13.59 -2.52 16.40
N VAL A 66 -14.57 -3.34 16.04
CA VAL A 66 -15.24 -3.25 14.73
C VAL A 66 -15.96 -1.92 14.57
N GLU A 67 -16.70 -1.48 15.59
CA GLU A 67 -17.39 -0.19 15.58
C GLU A 67 -16.42 0.97 15.46
N HIS A 68 -15.29 0.92 16.20
CA HIS A 68 -14.25 1.93 16.07
C HIS A 68 -13.65 1.97 14.65
N CYS A 69 -13.33 0.82 14.07
CA CYS A 69 -12.83 0.73 12.68
C CYS A 69 -13.84 1.30 11.70
N LYS A 70 -15.13 1.01 11.88
CA LYS A 70 -16.20 1.54 11.05
C LYS A 70 -16.30 3.06 11.14
N GLN A 71 -16.30 3.63 12.35
CA GLN A 71 -16.31 5.09 12.55
C GLN A 71 -15.14 5.79 11.84
N VAL A 72 -13.94 5.20 11.91
CA VAL A 72 -12.75 5.71 11.21
C VAL A 72 -12.92 5.64 9.68
N THR A 73 -13.53 4.58 9.18
CA THR A 73 -13.80 4.41 7.74
C THR A 73 -14.89 5.38 7.28
N ASP A 74 -15.98 5.51 8.02
CA ASP A 74 -17.09 6.41 7.69
C ASP A 74 -16.68 7.89 7.72
N SER A 75 -15.76 8.26 8.63
CA SER A 75 -15.24 9.63 8.71
C SER A 75 -14.31 10.01 7.55
N SER A 76 -13.72 9.02 6.89
CA SER A 76 -12.81 9.23 5.77
C SER A 76 -12.86 8.04 4.80
N PRO A 77 -13.91 7.96 3.97
CA PRO A 77 -14.14 6.85 3.07
C PRO A 77 -13.01 6.72 2.04
N CYS A 78 -12.64 5.48 1.75
CA CYS A 78 -11.57 5.16 0.82
C CYS A 78 -12.01 4.04 -0.13
N PHE A 79 -11.58 4.10 -1.40
CA PHE A 79 -11.82 3.02 -2.35
C PHE A 79 -11.15 1.72 -1.92
N ILE A 80 -9.94 1.79 -1.37
CA ILE A 80 -9.28 0.61 -0.78
C ILE A 80 -9.53 0.63 0.72
N ARG A 81 -10.26 -0.36 1.23
CA ARG A 81 -10.76 -0.40 2.61
C ARG A 81 -9.84 -1.12 3.59
N ASP A 82 -9.15 -2.15 3.11
CA ASP A 82 -8.31 -3.00 3.95
C ASP A 82 -7.13 -3.63 3.19
N ALA A 83 -6.28 -4.35 3.91
CA ALA A 83 -5.11 -5.01 3.37
C ALA A 83 -5.44 -6.10 2.34
N ARG A 84 -6.58 -6.80 2.53
CA ARG A 84 -7.03 -7.86 1.62
C ARG A 84 -7.45 -7.25 0.28
N GLU A 85 -8.28 -6.21 0.31
CA GLU A 85 -8.71 -5.52 -0.91
C GLU A 85 -7.52 -4.89 -1.64
N PHE A 86 -6.57 -4.30 -0.90
CA PHE A 86 -5.33 -3.77 -1.47
C PHE A 86 -4.55 -4.85 -2.23
N GLN A 87 -4.35 -6.00 -1.62
CA GLN A 87 -3.57 -7.09 -2.22
C GLN A 87 -4.32 -7.80 -3.35
N ASP A 88 -5.54 -8.27 -3.10
CA ASP A 88 -6.29 -9.11 -4.03
C ASP A 88 -6.72 -8.35 -5.29
N THR A 89 -7.18 -7.12 -5.11
CA THR A 89 -7.68 -6.32 -6.23
C THR A 89 -6.59 -5.46 -6.85
N GLY A 90 -5.68 -4.93 -6.03
CA GLY A 90 -4.58 -4.08 -6.46
C GLY A 90 -3.46 -4.84 -7.17
N LEU A 91 -3.34 -6.16 -6.97
CA LEU A 91 -2.26 -7.01 -7.49
C LEU A 91 -0.86 -6.62 -6.95
N VAL A 92 -0.84 -6.12 -5.73
CA VAL A 92 0.39 -5.76 -4.99
C VAL A 92 0.46 -6.60 -3.73
N ASN A 93 1.47 -7.45 -3.60
CA ASN A 93 1.63 -8.31 -2.44
C ASN A 93 2.23 -7.53 -1.27
N ILE A 94 1.46 -7.43 -0.19
CA ILE A 94 1.84 -6.88 1.11
C ILE A 94 1.74 -7.93 2.23
N GLU A 95 1.67 -9.22 1.86
CA GLU A 95 1.51 -10.35 2.78
C GLU A 95 0.25 -10.22 3.65
N TYR A 96 -0.81 -9.60 3.11
CA TYR A 96 -2.06 -9.28 3.82
C TYR A 96 -1.88 -8.51 5.13
N SER A 97 -0.73 -7.86 5.30
CA SER A 97 -0.38 -7.14 6.52
C SER A 97 -1.26 -5.92 6.74
N THR A 98 -2.06 -5.95 7.80
CA THR A 98 -2.89 -4.83 8.24
C THR A 98 -2.03 -3.63 8.65
N VAL A 99 -0.89 -3.90 9.29
CA VAL A 99 0.07 -2.85 9.69
C VAL A 99 0.65 -2.15 8.47
N SER A 100 1.13 -2.92 7.49
CA SER A 100 1.67 -2.37 6.23
C SER A 100 0.63 -1.51 5.50
N PHE A 101 -0.61 -2.00 5.40
CA PHE A 101 -1.70 -1.24 4.79
C PHE A 101 -1.99 0.07 5.54
N ARG A 102 -2.10 0.03 6.88
CA ARG A 102 -2.35 1.23 7.68
C ARG A 102 -1.26 2.29 7.54
N MET A 103 -0.02 1.88 7.39
CA MET A 103 1.09 2.81 7.11
C MET A 103 0.96 3.48 5.75
N MET A 104 0.44 2.76 4.74
CA MET A 104 0.25 3.28 3.39
C MET A 104 -1.07 4.06 3.21
N LEU A 105 -2.04 3.88 4.08
CA LEU A 105 -3.39 4.46 3.95
C LEU A 105 -3.42 5.99 3.76
N PRO A 106 -2.58 6.81 4.43
CA PRO A 106 -2.52 8.25 4.16
C PRO A 106 -2.15 8.55 2.70
N THR A 107 -1.22 7.81 2.13
CA THR A 107 -0.81 7.94 0.72
C THR A 107 -1.91 7.49 -0.23
N VAL A 108 -2.59 6.38 0.06
CA VAL A 108 -3.76 5.92 -0.71
C VAL A 108 -4.84 7.00 -0.75
N ARG A 109 -5.18 7.59 0.39
CA ARG A 109 -6.16 8.70 0.49
C ARG A 109 -5.74 9.93 -0.31
N GLN A 110 -4.49 10.33 -0.20
CA GLN A 110 -3.97 11.46 -0.97
C GLN A 110 -4.06 11.22 -2.48
N LEU A 111 -3.70 10.03 -2.95
CA LEU A 111 -3.81 9.65 -4.36
C LEU A 111 -5.26 9.59 -4.83
N GLN A 112 -6.15 9.07 -4.00
CA GLN A 112 -7.58 9.05 -4.26
C GLN A 112 -8.12 10.47 -4.47
N GLU A 113 -7.88 11.37 -3.52
CA GLU A 113 -8.37 12.74 -3.57
C GLU A 113 -7.76 13.56 -4.71
N ARG A 114 -6.48 13.40 -4.97
CA ARG A 114 -5.77 14.18 -5.98
C ARG A 114 -5.96 13.62 -7.38
N ASN A 115 -5.73 12.33 -7.56
CA ASN A 115 -5.60 11.74 -8.90
C ASN A 115 -6.92 11.11 -9.36
N VAL A 116 -7.55 10.28 -8.51
CA VAL A 116 -8.76 9.56 -8.89
C VAL A 116 -9.94 10.53 -9.04
N ARG A 117 -10.10 11.46 -8.11
CA ARG A 117 -11.14 12.49 -8.19
C ARG A 117 -11.01 13.34 -9.46
N GLU A 118 -9.78 13.70 -9.86
CA GLU A 118 -9.54 14.43 -11.10
C GLU A 118 -9.90 13.60 -12.35
N MET A 119 -9.54 12.32 -12.39
CA MET A 119 -9.86 11.41 -13.51
C MET A 119 -11.35 11.15 -13.68
N LEU A 120 -12.08 10.97 -12.56
CA LEU A 120 -13.50 10.61 -12.57
C LEU A 120 -14.42 11.83 -12.68
N LYS A 121 -13.96 13.01 -12.29
CA LYS A 121 -14.79 14.20 -11.96
C LYS A 121 -15.69 13.96 -10.74
N GLU A 122 -16.19 15.04 -10.15
CA GLU A 122 -16.83 15.00 -8.83
C GLU A 122 -18.03 14.05 -8.76
N ASP A 123 -18.96 14.17 -9.71
CA ASP A 123 -20.23 13.42 -9.67
C ASP A 123 -20.01 11.89 -9.76
N LEU A 124 -19.17 11.43 -10.68
CA LEU A 124 -18.86 10.01 -10.82
C LEU A 124 -18.02 9.50 -9.66
N TYR A 125 -17.06 10.32 -9.19
CA TYR A 125 -16.22 10.00 -8.05
C TYR A 125 -17.05 9.75 -6.80
N GLN A 126 -17.91 10.68 -6.43
CA GLN A 126 -18.72 10.57 -5.22
C GLN A 126 -19.69 9.40 -5.30
N ARG A 127 -20.39 9.26 -6.44
CA ARG A 127 -21.33 8.15 -6.65
C ARG A 127 -20.66 6.78 -6.51
N LEU A 128 -19.48 6.59 -7.11
CA LEU A 128 -18.73 5.33 -7.01
C LEU A 128 -18.25 5.07 -5.58
N LEU A 129 -17.75 6.10 -4.90
CA LEU A 129 -17.25 5.98 -3.53
C LEU A 129 -18.39 5.61 -2.57
N ASP A 130 -19.53 6.30 -2.65
CA ASP A 130 -20.71 6.04 -1.82
C ASP A 130 -21.27 4.63 -2.06
N ALA A 131 -21.43 4.23 -3.33
CA ALA A 131 -21.93 2.90 -3.68
C ALA A 131 -20.98 1.79 -3.24
N HIS A 132 -19.67 2.01 -3.37
CA HIS A 132 -18.64 1.05 -2.92
C HIS A 132 -18.61 0.94 -1.41
N THR A 133 -18.65 2.06 -0.69
CA THR A 133 -18.70 2.08 0.79
C THR A 133 -19.96 1.40 1.32
N ALA A 134 -21.11 1.66 0.69
CA ALA A 134 -22.37 1.00 1.04
C ALA A 134 -22.44 -0.48 0.65
N GLY A 135 -21.51 -0.97 -0.16
CA GLY A 135 -21.46 -2.36 -0.66
C GLY A 135 -22.60 -2.72 -1.63
N LYS A 136 -23.27 -1.73 -2.20
CA LYS A 136 -24.45 -1.91 -3.07
C LYS A 136 -24.59 -0.76 -4.08
N GLY A 137 -25.37 -1.00 -5.13
CA GLY A 137 -25.75 0.05 -6.09
C GLY A 137 -24.81 0.20 -7.28
N LEU A 138 -23.69 -0.49 -7.34
CA LEU A 138 -22.78 -0.46 -8.49
C LEU A 138 -23.32 -1.26 -9.67
N THR A 139 -23.38 -0.64 -10.84
CA THR A 139 -23.67 -1.31 -12.11
C THR A 139 -22.54 -2.22 -12.54
N PRO A 140 -22.73 -3.15 -13.47
CA PRO A 140 -21.65 -3.99 -13.98
C PRO A 140 -20.46 -3.19 -14.53
N LYS A 141 -20.71 -2.09 -15.23
CA LYS A 141 -19.67 -1.20 -15.77
C LYS A 141 -18.92 -0.44 -14.66
N GLU A 142 -19.65 0.05 -13.68
CA GLU A 142 -19.02 0.70 -12.52
C GLU A 142 -18.14 -0.25 -11.71
N LYS A 143 -18.50 -1.55 -11.61
CA LYS A 143 -17.64 -2.57 -10.99
C LYS A 143 -16.33 -2.79 -11.75
N ILE A 144 -16.37 -2.77 -13.09
CA ILE A 144 -15.17 -2.87 -13.93
C ILE A 144 -14.29 -1.64 -13.73
N LEU A 145 -14.89 -0.46 -13.78
CA LEU A 145 -14.18 0.81 -13.54
C LEU A 145 -13.54 0.84 -12.16
N LEU A 146 -14.28 0.45 -11.12
CA LEU A 146 -13.77 0.33 -9.75
C LEU A 146 -12.56 -0.61 -9.69
N GLY A 147 -12.61 -1.76 -10.37
CA GLY A 147 -11.48 -2.67 -10.45
C GLY A 147 -10.21 -2.04 -11.05
N HIS A 148 -10.37 -1.13 -12.03
CA HIS A 148 -9.22 -0.37 -12.57
C HIS A 148 -8.72 0.68 -11.57
N ILE A 149 -9.62 1.36 -10.86
CA ILE A 149 -9.29 2.35 -9.84
C ILE A 149 -8.48 1.71 -8.69
N LEU A 150 -8.92 0.56 -8.17
CA LEU A 150 -8.24 -0.15 -7.09
C LEU A 150 -6.82 -0.56 -7.50
N ARG A 151 -6.66 -1.10 -8.73
CA ARG A 151 -5.35 -1.47 -9.27
C ARG A 151 -4.45 -0.25 -9.47
N TYR A 152 -5.01 0.85 -9.98
CA TYR A 152 -4.27 2.10 -10.09
C TYR A 152 -3.76 2.59 -8.74
N LEU A 153 -4.65 2.70 -7.75
CA LEU A 153 -4.32 3.20 -6.41
C LEU A 153 -3.24 2.33 -5.74
N ALA A 154 -3.40 1.02 -5.77
CA ALA A 154 -2.43 0.12 -5.15
C ALA A 154 -1.05 0.20 -5.81
N ASN A 155 -0.99 0.16 -7.15
CA ASN A 155 0.28 0.24 -7.87
C ASN A 155 0.93 1.62 -7.72
N LYS A 156 0.15 2.70 -7.76
CA LYS A 156 0.69 4.06 -7.55
C LYS A 156 1.18 4.29 -6.13
N THR A 157 0.51 3.70 -5.15
CA THR A 157 0.97 3.70 -3.75
C THR A 157 2.28 2.92 -3.62
N ALA A 158 2.35 1.72 -4.21
CA ALA A 158 3.57 0.91 -4.18
C ALA A 158 4.76 1.61 -4.86
N GLU A 159 4.55 2.26 -6.00
CA GLU A 159 5.55 3.09 -6.67
C GLU A 159 6.10 4.17 -5.74
N LEU A 160 5.23 4.95 -5.10
CA LEU A 160 5.66 6.03 -4.20
C LEU A 160 6.42 5.49 -2.99
N TYR A 161 5.93 4.41 -2.38
CA TYR A 161 6.61 3.81 -1.23
C TYR A 161 7.96 3.19 -1.58
N THR A 162 8.09 2.54 -2.73
CA THR A 162 9.35 1.94 -3.15
C THR A 162 10.37 2.98 -3.63
N SER A 163 9.91 4.10 -4.22
CA SER A 163 10.78 5.17 -4.68
C SER A 163 11.25 6.11 -3.55
N GLN A 164 10.39 6.37 -2.55
CA GLN A 164 10.69 7.29 -1.44
C GLN A 164 11.45 6.62 -0.30
N THR A 165 11.47 5.30 -0.26
CA THR A 165 12.04 4.52 0.82
C THR A 165 13.41 3.96 0.48
N SER A 166 14.30 4.78 -0.07
CA SER A 166 15.71 4.42 -0.05
C SER A 166 16.16 4.27 1.41
N ARG A 167 16.77 3.15 1.71
CA ARG A 167 17.19 2.73 3.06
C ARG A 167 18.04 3.81 3.77
N GLU A 168 18.68 4.68 3.01
CA GLU A 168 19.56 5.75 3.47
C GLU A 168 18.82 6.96 4.06
N GLN A 169 17.58 7.23 3.66
CA GLN A 169 16.81 8.35 4.20
C GLN A 169 16.15 8.06 5.55
N ARG A 170 16.12 6.79 5.99
CA ARG A 170 15.46 6.36 7.23
C ARG A 170 16.39 6.28 8.44
N THR A 171 17.68 6.34 8.25
CA THR A 171 18.69 6.21 9.32
C THR A 171 18.94 7.50 10.11
N ILE A 172 18.10 8.52 9.97
CA ILE A 172 18.33 9.83 10.63
C ILE A 172 18.22 9.76 12.17
N ASN A 173 17.60 8.73 12.74
CA ASN A 173 17.31 8.68 14.18
C ASN A 173 17.58 7.33 14.88
N ASP A 174 18.51 6.50 14.50
CA ASP A 174 18.90 5.26 15.22
C ASP A 174 17.74 4.31 15.67
N THR A 175 16.51 4.60 15.31
CA THR A 175 15.36 3.77 15.62
C THR A 175 15.05 2.89 14.40
N PRO A 176 14.90 1.56 14.59
CA PRO A 176 14.46 0.67 13.51
C PRO A 176 13.08 1.11 13.04
N GLU A 177 12.94 1.44 11.76
CA GLU A 177 11.64 1.75 11.18
C GLU A 177 11.06 0.50 10.51
N PHE A 178 9.79 0.23 10.81
CA PHE A 178 9.07 -0.81 10.08
C PHE A 178 8.85 -0.36 8.64
N THR A 179 9.31 -1.17 7.70
CA THR A 179 9.10 -0.95 6.28
C THR A 179 8.02 -1.89 5.80
N PRO A 180 6.93 -1.38 5.20
CA PRO A 180 5.94 -2.24 4.56
C PRO A 180 6.61 -3.16 3.55
N ILE A 181 6.27 -4.45 3.60
CA ILE A 181 6.68 -5.40 2.57
C ILE A 181 5.82 -5.11 1.35
N ILE A 182 6.45 -4.74 0.24
CA ILE A 182 5.75 -4.45 -1.01
C ILE A 182 6.45 -5.24 -2.11
N ARG A 183 5.72 -6.17 -2.73
CA ARG A 183 6.23 -7.02 -3.81
C ARG A 183 5.22 -7.09 -4.95
N PRO A 184 5.67 -7.20 -6.23
CA PRO A 184 4.77 -7.56 -7.31
C PRO A 184 4.23 -8.97 -7.08
N ILE A 185 2.96 -9.23 -7.42
CA ILE A 185 2.39 -10.58 -7.35
C ILE A 185 3.06 -11.49 -8.38
N TYR A 186 3.42 -10.96 -9.55
CA TYR A 186 4.12 -11.67 -10.60
C TYR A 186 5.63 -11.46 -10.47
N GLN A 187 6.34 -12.44 -9.91
CA GLN A 187 7.78 -12.33 -9.58
C GLN A 187 8.68 -12.15 -10.81
N ASP A 188 8.31 -12.68 -11.97
CA ASP A 188 9.14 -12.62 -13.20
C ASP A 188 9.32 -11.20 -13.76
N GLN A 189 8.51 -10.24 -13.32
CA GLN A 189 8.56 -8.84 -13.75
C GLN A 189 9.22 -7.90 -12.72
N ALA A 190 9.60 -8.41 -11.57
CA ALA A 190 10.18 -7.61 -10.48
C ALA A 190 11.61 -7.07 -10.77
N ALA A 191 12.22 -7.48 -11.88
CA ALA A 191 13.60 -7.11 -12.23
C ALA A 191 13.74 -5.65 -12.72
N THR A 192 12.62 -4.95 -12.98
CA THR A 192 12.66 -3.55 -13.43
C THR A 192 12.16 -2.63 -12.32
N GLY A 193 13.00 -1.71 -11.87
CA GLY A 193 12.67 -0.74 -10.81
C GLY A 193 11.47 0.17 -11.09
N ASN A 194 10.83 0.04 -12.26
CA ASN A 194 9.68 0.82 -12.69
C ASN A 194 8.38 0.01 -12.79
N PHE A 195 8.36 -1.27 -12.37
CA PHE A 195 7.19 -2.13 -12.53
C PHE A 195 5.89 -1.49 -12.03
N PHE A 196 5.88 -0.97 -10.82
CA PHE A 196 4.68 -0.35 -10.26
C PHE A 196 4.29 0.95 -10.96
N ALA A 197 5.25 1.73 -11.44
CA ALA A 197 5.01 2.94 -12.24
C ALA A 197 4.35 2.60 -13.58
N ASP A 198 4.84 1.57 -14.25
CA ASP A 198 4.28 1.09 -15.53
C ASP A 198 2.86 0.57 -15.33
N GLN A 199 2.61 -0.22 -14.27
CA GLN A 199 1.26 -0.69 -13.93
C GLN A 199 0.32 0.47 -13.58
N ALA A 200 0.76 1.43 -12.78
CA ALA A 200 -0.05 2.61 -12.46
C ALA A 200 -0.41 3.40 -13.72
N THR A 201 0.54 3.62 -14.62
CA THR A 201 0.31 4.30 -15.91
C THR A 201 -0.67 3.52 -16.79
N TYR A 202 -0.50 2.20 -16.88
CA TYR A 202 -1.42 1.33 -17.63
C TYR A 202 -2.86 1.44 -17.12
N TYR A 203 -3.07 1.34 -15.79
CA TYR A 203 -4.41 1.42 -15.23
C TYR A 203 -5.00 2.84 -15.29
N ALA A 204 -4.19 3.89 -15.19
CA ALA A 204 -4.66 5.26 -15.45
C ALA A 204 -5.21 5.40 -16.86
N GLY A 205 -4.50 4.87 -17.87
CA GLY A 205 -4.99 4.82 -19.24
C GLY A 205 -6.27 4.00 -19.39
N LYS A 206 -6.37 2.84 -18.70
CA LYS A 206 -7.59 2.02 -18.69
C LYS A 206 -8.79 2.76 -18.11
N ILE A 207 -8.62 3.50 -17.03
CA ILE A 207 -9.68 4.33 -16.43
C ILE A 207 -10.18 5.37 -17.44
N GLN A 208 -9.26 6.14 -18.04
CA GLN A 208 -9.61 7.20 -18.98
C GLN A 208 -10.31 6.66 -20.23
N ASN A 209 -9.79 5.59 -20.84
CA ASN A 209 -10.39 4.95 -22.01
C ASN A 209 -11.77 4.39 -21.69
N PHE A 210 -11.92 3.70 -20.54
CA PHE A 210 -13.19 3.12 -20.12
C PHE A 210 -14.26 4.18 -19.90
N ILE A 211 -13.91 5.32 -19.28
CA ILE A 211 -14.83 6.45 -19.12
C ILE A 211 -15.24 7.02 -20.46
N SER A 212 -14.31 7.19 -21.41
CA SER A 212 -14.60 7.72 -22.73
C SER A 212 -15.50 6.80 -23.55
N GLU A 213 -15.27 5.48 -23.49
CA GLU A 213 -16.04 4.47 -24.21
C GLU A 213 -17.45 4.26 -23.64
N ASN A 214 -17.66 4.55 -22.35
CA ASN A 214 -18.90 4.28 -21.64
C ASN A 214 -19.50 5.54 -21.01
N ALA A 215 -19.19 6.72 -21.53
CA ALA A 215 -19.56 8.01 -20.96
C ALA A 215 -21.08 8.15 -20.74
N GLU A 216 -21.90 7.75 -21.72
CA GLU A 216 -23.35 7.81 -21.65
C GLU A 216 -23.91 6.94 -20.51
N GLU A 217 -23.44 5.67 -20.40
CA GLU A 217 -23.90 4.74 -19.36
C GLU A 217 -23.39 5.10 -17.96
N LEU A 218 -22.22 5.74 -17.89
CA LEU A 218 -21.67 6.29 -16.65
C LEU A 218 -22.28 7.66 -16.29
N GLY A 219 -23.12 8.23 -17.16
CA GLY A 219 -23.76 9.52 -16.94
C GLY A 219 -22.76 10.67 -16.87
N VAL A 220 -21.63 10.56 -17.56
CA VAL A 220 -20.63 11.63 -17.61
C VAL A 220 -20.61 12.28 -18.99
N THR A 221 -20.49 13.60 -19.03
CA THR A 221 -20.29 14.31 -20.29
C THR A 221 -18.90 13.96 -20.82
N PRO A 222 -18.78 13.45 -22.06
CA PRO A 222 -17.46 13.13 -22.62
C PRO A 222 -16.63 14.41 -22.64
N THR A 223 -15.61 14.47 -21.79
CA THR A 223 -14.61 15.53 -21.96
C THR A 223 -13.77 15.09 -23.16
N VAL A 224 -13.96 15.77 -24.28
CA VAL A 224 -13.15 15.57 -25.50
C VAL A 224 -11.73 16.07 -25.23
N THR A 225 -11.02 15.36 -24.40
CA THR A 225 -9.59 15.48 -24.23
C THR A 225 -9.01 14.10 -24.50
N ALA A 226 -9.33 13.56 -25.68
CA ALA A 226 -8.45 12.56 -26.28
C ALA A 226 -7.13 13.28 -26.57
N ILE A 227 -6.23 13.31 -25.58
CA ILE A 227 -4.82 13.51 -25.88
C ILE A 227 -4.41 12.25 -26.62
N ASN A 228 -4.66 12.27 -27.91
CA ASN A 228 -4.22 11.22 -28.81
C ASN A 228 -2.70 11.41 -28.95
N PHE A 229 -1.92 10.80 -28.05
CA PHE A 229 -0.46 10.78 -28.13
C PHE A 229 0.05 10.15 -29.43
N ASN A 230 -0.81 9.50 -30.21
CA ASN A 230 -0.54 8.87 -31.49
C ASN A 230 -1.22 9.56 -32.68
N SER A 231 -1.62 10.82 -32.60
CA SER A 231 -2.09 11.50 -33.79
C SER A 231 -0.91 11.62 -34.78
N LYS A 232 -1.12 11.12 -36.00
CA LYS A 232 -0.12 11.19 -37.09
C LYS A 232 0.36 12.62 -37.38
N GLU A 233 -0.32 13.63 -36.84
CA GLU A 233 -0.05 15.05 -37.02
C GLU A 233 0.95 15.62 -35.99
N LYS A 234 1.26 14.91 -34.89
CA LYS A 234 2.29 15.31 -33.92
C LYS A 234 3.52 14.41 -33.99
N ARG A 235 4.07 14.22 -35.18
CA ARG A 235 5.42 13.68 -35.33
C ARG A 235 6.43 14.79 -34.93
N ILE A 236 6.83 14.82 -33.67
CA ILE A 236 7.99 15.62 -33.20
C ILE A 236 9.28 14.82 -33.46
N PHE A 237 9.46 14.35 -34.67
CA PHE A 237 10.77 13.92 -35.15
C PHE A 237 11.04 14.63 -36.47
N THR A 238 11.56 15.82 -36.40
CA THR A 238 12.33 16.39 -37.48
C THR A 238 13.67 15.65 -37.53
N SER A 239 13.84 14.79 -38.53
CA SER A 239 15.17 14.29 -38.87
C SER A 239 16.05 15.51 -39.21
N ILE A 240 17.08 15.75 -38.42
CA ILE A 240 18.15 16.63 -38.78
C ILE A 240 19.01 15.84 -39.78
N SER A 241 18.95 16.20 -41.06
CA SER A 241 19.91 15.80 -42.09
C SER A 241 21.14 16.66 -42.00
#